data_bd4255281aeb700d0ac5150a28cea6da
#
_entry.id   bd4255281aeb700d0ac5150a28cea6da
#
_cell.length_a   1.000
_cell.length_b   1.000
_cell.length_c   1.000
_cell.angle_alpha   90.00
_cell.angle_beta   90.00
_cell.angle_gamma   90.00
#
_symmetry.space_group_name_H-M   'P 1'
#
loop_
_entity.id
_entity.type
_entity.pdbx_description
1 polymer ?
#
loop_
_entity_poly.entity_id
_entity_poly.type
_entity_poly.pdbx_seq_one_letter_code
_entity_poly.pdbx_strand_id
1 'polypeptide(L)'
;FIAGGQFRRADFRAPSQIAGLRQKVVINCTGYGARALWRDETLVPVRGQIARLIPQPEVRYGLVYRHVLTVPRRDGLVVQSFASGGRQGYDDTNEAPDRAEAEQAVRTLAELFAKSA
;
A
#
# COMPACT_ATOMS: atom_id res chain seq x y z
N PHE A 1 -10.96 -9.97 -17.73
CA PHE A 1 -10.12 -8.80 -18.06
C PHE A 1 -10.52 -8.29 -19.45
N ILE A 2 -11.00 -7.05 -19.54
CA ILE A 2 -11.51 -6.43 -20.77
C ILE A 2 -10.44 -6.36 -21.88
N ALA A 3 -9.15 -6.37 -21.52
CA ALA A 3 -8.02 -6.28 -22.45
C ALA A 3 -7.39 -7.66 -22.79
N GLY A 4 -8.07 -8.77 -22.54
CA GLY A 4 -7.56 -10.11 -22.88
C GLY A 4 -6.45 -10.64 -21.96
N GLY A 5 -6.22 -10.00 -20.82
CA GLY A 5 -5.26 -10.45 -19.81
C GLY A 5 -5.67 -11.80 -19.20
N GLN A 6 -4.68 -12.60 -18.81
CA GLN A 6 -4.87 -13.84 -18.07
C GLN A 6 -4.28 -13.71 -16.67
N PHE A 7 -4.96 -14.26 -15.69
CA PHE A 7 -4.47 -14.36 -14.32
C PHE A 7 -4.10 -15.80 -14.00
N ARG A 8 -2.90 -16.01 -13.47
CA ARG A 8 -2.44 -17.32 -12.99
C ARG A 8 -1.78 -17.15 -11.63
N ARG A 9 -2.07 -18.05 -10.72
CA ARG A 9 -1.31 -18.18 -9.47
C ARG A 9 -0.08 -19.03 -9.74
N ALA A 10 1.11 -18.51 -9.38
CA ALA A 10 2.38 -19.22 -9.46
C ALA A 10 3.25 -18.86 -8.27
N ASP A 11 4.08 -19.80 -7.81
CA ASP A 11 5.07 -19.60 -6.77
C ASP A 11 6.46 -19.74 -7.39
N PHE A 12 7.20 -18.63 -7.43
CA PHE A 12 8.57 -18.59 -7.94
C PHE A 12 9.55 -18.56 -6.77
N ARG A 13 10.46 -19.53 -6.74
CA ARG A 13 11.47 -19.70 -5.68
C ARG A 13 12.88 -19.44 -6.17
N ALA A 14 13.08 -19.28 -7.46
CA ALA A 14 14.37 -19.00 -8.06
C ALA A 14 14.22 -18.20 -9.35
N PRO A 15 15.21 -17.32 -9.68
CA PRO A 15 15.19 -16.53 -10.91
C PRO A 15 15.12 -17.39 -12.20
N SER A 16 15.69 -18.59 -12.18
CA SER A 16 15.62 -19.52 -13.29
C SER A 16 14.19 -19.93 -13.68
N GLN A 17 13.28 -19.98 -12.72
CA GLN A 17 11.88 -20.29 -12.99
C GLN A 17 11.18 -19.13 -13.74
N ILE A 18 11.58 -17.88 -13.46
CA ILE A 18 11.13 -16.70 -14.20
C ILE A 18 11.72 -16.69 -15.60
N ALA A 19 13.03 -16.98 -15.73
CA ALA A 19 13.68 -17.08 -17.03
C ALA A 19 13.09 -18.16 -17.95
N GLY A 20 12.49 -19.20 -17.37
CA GLY A 20 11.76 -20.25 -18.10
C GLY A 20 10.36 -19.86 -18.56
N LEU A 21 9.87 -18.67 -18.27
CA LEU A 21 8.57 -18.21 -18.76
C LEU A 21 8.60 -17.96 -20.28
N ARG A 22 7.45 -18.19 -20.91
CA ARG A 22 7.30 -17.95 -22.37
C ARG A 22 7.28 -16.46 -22.75
N GLN A 23 7.03 -15.59 -21.76
CA GLN A 23 6.96 -14.14 -21.93
C GLN A 23 8.37 -13.57 -22.14
N LYS A 24 8.53 -12.71 -23.15
CA LYS A 24 9.80 -12.02 -23.44
C LYS A 24 10.11 -10.88 -22.48
N VAL A 25 9.07 -10.33 -21.86
CA VAL A 25 9.19 -9.24 -20.88
C VAL A 25 8.47 -9.67 -19.62
N VAL A 26 9.14 -9.56 -18.49
CA VAL A 26 8.58 -9.85 -17.16
C VAL A 26 8.82 -8.64 -16.27
N ILE A 27 7.77 -8.14 -15.65
CA ILE A 27 7.84 -7.06 -14.66
C ILE A 27 7.76 -7.67 -13.28
N ASN A 28 8.81 -7.53 -12.48
CA ASN A 28 8.86 -8.02 -11.11
C ASN A 28 8.16 -7.03 -10.17
N CYS A 29 7.03 -7.44 -9.61
CA CYS A 29 6.25 -6.67 -8.62
C CYS A 29 6.01 -7.49 -7.35
N THR A 30 6.98 -8.33 -6.94
CA THR A 30 6.83 -9.24 -5.81
C THR A 30 7.03 -8.57 -4.44
N GLY A 31 7.28 -7.26 -4.41
CA GLY A 31 7.49 -6.52 -3.17
C GLY A 31 8.64 -7.11 -2.36
N TYR A 32 8.46 -7.22 -1.04
CA TYR A 32 9.47 -7.80 -0.15
C TYR A 32 9.79 -9.28 -0.45
N GLY A 33 8.88 -10.01 -1.09
CA GLY A 33 9.16 -11.37 -1.57
C GLY A 33 10.32 -11.47 -2.55
N ALA A 34 10.71 -10.36 -3.20
CA ALA A 34 11.89 -10.29 -4.04
C ALA A 34 13.18 -10.61 -3.28
N ARG A 35 13.26 -10.30 -1.99
CA ARG A 35 14.44 -10.61 -1.15
C ARG A 35 14.82 -12.08 -1.24
N ALA A 36 13.89 -12.96 -0.96
CA ALA A 36 14.13 -14.40 -1.04
C ALA A 36 14.35 -14.88 -2.48
N LEU A 37 13.56 -14.38 -3.42
CA LEU A 37 13.60 -14.79 -4.83
C LEU A 37 14.94 -14.46 -5.50
N TRP A 38 15.51 -13.28 -5.23
CA TRP A 38 16.76 -12.80 -5.83
C TRP A 38 17.95 -12.90 -4.90
N ARG A 39 17.78 -13.39 -3.67
CA ARG A 39 18.80 -13.43 -2.60
C ARG A 39 19.39 -12.03 -2.33
N ASP A 40 18.54 -11.03 -2.36
CA ASP A 40 18.93 -9.64 -2.14
C ASP A 40 18.67 -9.24 -0.69
N GLU A 41 19.69 -9.37 0.15
CA GLU A 41 19.63 -9.06 1.58
C GLU A 41 19.53 -7.55 1.87
N THR A 42 19.66 -6.69 0.85
CA THR A 42 19.54 -5.24 1.01
C THR A 42 18.07 -4.78 1.09
N LEU A 43 17.13 -5.62 0.64
CA LEU A 43 15.71 -5.34 0.74
C LEU A 43 15.25 -5.47 2.19
N VAL A 44 14.66 -4.41 2.71
CA VAL A 44 14.01 -4.40 4.02
C VAL A 44 12.50 -4.23 3.87
N PRO A 45 11.68 -4.82 4.75
CA PRO A 45 10.25 -4.61 4.72
C PRO A 45 9.92 -3.17 5.10
N VAL A 46 8.91 -2.60 4.47
CA VAL A 46 8.33 -1.33 4.88
C VAL A 46 6.84 -1.53 5.01
N ARG A 47 6.37 -1.59 6.25
CA ARG A 47 4.95 -1.75 6.55
C ARG A 47 4.22 -0.45 6.26
N GLY A 48 3.13 -0.55 5.49
CA GLY A 48 2.17 0.52 5.31
C GLY A 48 0.79 0.07 5.74
N GLN A 49 0.05 0.91 6.46
CA GLN A 49 -1.32 0.64 6.85
C GLN A 49 -2.26 1.65 6.21
N ILE A 50 -3.40 1.15 5.75
CA ILE A 50 -4.44 1.93 5.11
C ILE A 50 -5.74 1.69 5.86
N ALA A 51 -6.37 2.77 6.35
CA ALA A 51 -7.77 2.76 6.74
C ALA A 51 -8.64 2.99 5.49
N ARG A 52 -9.64 2.16 5.28
CA ARG A 52 -10.61 2.33 4.21
C ARG A 52 -11.96 2.71 4.81
N LEU A 53 -12.41 3.92 4.48
CA LEU A 53 -13.73 4.41 4.86
C LEU A 53 -14.74 4.11 3.74
N ILE A 54 -16.02 4.20 4.06
CA ILE A 54 -17.10 4.10 3.08
C ILE A 54 -16.92 5.15 1.97
N PRO A 55 -17.42 4.89 0.75
CA PRO A 55 -17.39 5.85 -0.33
C PRO A 55 -18.05 7.18 0.04
N GLN A 56 -17.39 8.27 -0.31
CA GLN A 56 -17.89 9.65 -0.15
C GLN A 56 -17.81 10.34 -1.52
N PRO A 57 -18.85 10.25 -2.34
CA PRO A 57 -18.84 10.70 -3.74
C PRO A 57 -18.58 12.21 -3.91
N GLU A 58 -18.89 12.99 -2.89
CA GLU A 58 -18.65 14.43 -2.81
C GLU A 58 -17.16 14.78 -2.69
N VAL A 59 -16.34 13.88 -2.13
CA VAL A 59 -14.90 14.06 -2.00
C VAL A 59 -14.21 13.67 -3.30
N ARG A 60 -13.79 14.66 -4.09
CA ARG A 60 -13.20 14.48 -5.43
C ARG A 60 -11.74 14.87 -5.52
N TYR A 61 -11.08 15.12 -4.40
CA TYR A 61 -9.69 15.55 -4.32
C TYR A 61 -8.92 14.74 -3.29
N GLY A 62 -7.64 14.54 -3.55
CA GLY A 62 -6.71 14.03 -2.55
C GLY A 62 -6.24 15.15 -1.63
N LEU A 63 -5.94 14.84 -0.40
CA LEU A 63 -5.55 15.78 0.63
C LEU A 63 -4.41 15.21 1.46
N VAL A 64 -3.44 16.06 1.76
CA VAL A 64 -2.44 15.79 2.80
C VAL A 64 -2.62 16.82 3.91
N TYR A 65 -2.82 16.35 5.12
CA TYR A 65 -2.91 17.20 6.31
C TYR A 65 -2.03 16.64 7.41
N ARG A 66 -1.08 17.46 7.90
CA ARG A 66 -0.03 16.99 8.82
C ARG A 66 0.68 15.77 8.22
N HIS A 67 0.57 14.63 8.87
CA HIS A 67 1.17 13.35 8.48
C HIS A 67 0.13 12.33 7.98
N VAL A 68 -1.00 12.79 7.48
CA VAL A 68 -2.06 11.93 6.96
C VAL A 68 -2.37 12.29 5.51
N LEU A 69 -2.35 11.28 4.66
CA LEU A 69 -2.81 11.34 3.27
C LEU A 69 -4.20 10.74 3.18
N THR A 70 -5.10 11.39 2.43
CA THR A 70 -6.35 10.78 2.01
C THR A 70 -6.53 10.87 0.50
N VAL A 71 -7.06 9.80 -0.09
CA VAL A 71 -7.32 9.69 -1.52
C VAL A 71 -8.68 9.07 -1.76
N PRO A 72 -9.60 9.76 -2.45
CA PRO A 72 -10.88 9.18 -2.83
C PRO A 72 -10.69 8.14 -3.93
N ARG A 73 -11.43 7.04 -3.80
CA ARG A 73 -11.52 5.97 -4.78
C ARG A 73 -12.99 5.63 -5.00
N ARG A 74 -13.30 4.91 -6.08
CA ARG A 74 -14.67 4.46 -6.36
C ARG A 74 -15.23 3.53 -5.27
N ASP A 75 -14.35 2.78 -4.61
CA ASP A 75 -14.67 1.76 -3.62
C ASP A 75 -14.47 2.21 -2.17
N GLY A 76 -14.15 3.47 -1.95
CA GLY A 76 -13.99 4.04 -0.62
C GLY A 76 -13.03 5.21 -0.56
N LEU A 77 -12.91 5.81 0.61
CA LEU A 77 -11.90 6.83 0.90
C LEU A 77 -10.73 6.16 1.61
N VAL A 78 -9.56 6.24 1.01
CA VAL A 78 -8.30 5.71 1.59
C VAL A 78 -7.71 6.77 2.51
N VAL A 79 -7.34 6.38 3.72
CA VAL A 79 -6.63 7.22 4.70
C VAL A 79 -5.40 6.47 5.17
N GLN A 80 -4.25 7.12 5.07
CA GLN A 80 -2.96 6.56 5.45
C GLN A 80 -2.16 7.58 6.25
N SER A 81 -1.63 7.17 7.40
CA SER A 81 -0.61 7.94 8.11
C SER A 81 0.79 7.66 7.56
N PHE A 82 1.68 8.63 7.69
CA PHE A 82 3.11 8.48 7.41
C PHE A 82 3.93 9.27 8.43
N ALA A 83 5.03 8.70 8.89
CA ALA A 83 5.88 9.40 9.84
C ALA A 83 6.62 10.57 9.19
N SER A 84 6.84 11.62 9.95
CA SER A 84 7.81 12.66 9.60
C SER A 84 9.17 12.01 9.34
N GLY A 85 9.70 12.16 8.12
CA GLY A 85 10.97 11.55 7.71
C GLY A 85 10.85 10.17 7.05
N GLY A 86 9.64 9.68 6.77
CA GLY A 86 9.43 8.48 5.92
C GLY A 86 9.86 7.14 6.52
N ARG A 87 10.08 7.07 7.84
CA ARG A 87 10.54 5.84 8.52
C ARG A 87 9.43 5.02 9.19
N GLN A 88 8.17 5.41 9.06
CA GLN A 88 7.07 4.63 9.62
C GLN A 88 7.02 3.25 8.95
N GLY A 89 6.99 2.21 9.77
CA GLY A 89 6.97 0.82 9.30
C GLY A 89 8.28 0.31 8.68
N TYR A 90 9.38 1.10 8.74
CA TYR A 90 10.67 0.65 8.23
C TYR A 90 11.20 -0.52 9.09
N ASP A 91 11.62 -1.59 8.42
CA ASP A 91 12.07 -2.85 9.01
C ASP A 91 11.02 -3.51 9.93
N ASP A 92 9.74 -3.26 9.66
CA ASP A 92 8.61 -3.82 10.39
C ASP A 92 7.95 -4.93 9.55
N THR A 93 8.05 -6.17 10.03
CA THR A 93 7.45 -7.37 9.43
C THR A 93 6.07 -7.69 9.97
N ASN A 94 5.54 -6.88 10.90
CA ASN A 94 4.22 -7.12 11.47
C ASN A 94 3.12 -6.83 10.44
N GLU A 95 2.39 -7.86 10.02
CA GLU A 95 1.27 -7.76 9.08
C GLU A 95 -0.08 -7.56 9.77
N ALA A 96 -0.13 -7.59 11.10
CA ALA A 96 -1.38 -7.41 11.84
C ALA A 96 -1.90 -5.98 11.69
N PRO A 97 -3.22 -5.79 11.45
CA PRO A 97 -3.81 -4.45 11.42
C PRO A 97 -3.70 -3.76 12.77
N ASP A 98 -3.28 -2.50 12.76
CA ASP A 98 -3.33 -1.62 13.94
C ASP A 98 -4.54 -0.68 13.83
N ARG A 99 -5.60 -1.05 14.53
CA ARG A 99 -6.84 -0.29 14.55
C ARG A 99 -6.67 1.08 15.20
N ALA A 100 -5.86 1.18 16.24
CA ALA A 100 -5.65 2.44 16.96
C ALA A 100 -4.95 3.46 16.06
N GLU A 101 -3.93 3.04 15.31
CA GLU A 101 -3.26 3.87 14.32
C GLU A 101 -4.23 4.33 13.22
N ALA A 102 -5.06 3.43 12.70
CA ALA A 102 -6.05 3.75 11.67
C ALA A 102 -7.08 4.78 12.17
N GLU A 103 -7.62 4.60 13.37
CA GLU A 103 -8.56 5.53 13.99
C GLU A 103 -7.91 6.90 14.25
N GLN A 104 -6.66 6.93 14.70
CA GLN A 104 -5.92 8.17 14.92
C GLN A 104 -5.72 8.96 13.62
N ALA A 105 -5.40 8.29 12.52
CA ALA A 105 -5.28 8.93 11.22
C ALA A 105 -6.60 9.58 10.77
N VAL A 106 -7.72 8.88 10.94
CA VAL A 106 -9.05 9.40 10.62
C VAL A 106 -9.41 10.61 11.50
N ARG A 107 -9.13 10.54 12.81
CA ARG A 107 -9.37 11.67 13.74
C ARG A 107 -8.55 12.89 13.38
N THR A 108 -7.29 12.70 12.98
CA THR A 108 -6.42 13.80 12.54
C THR A 108 -7.02 14.54 11.34
N LEU A 109 -7.61 13.84 10.38
CA LEU A 109 -8.32 14.47 9.27
C LEU A 109 -9.59 15.19 9.74
N ALA A 110 -10.36 14.61 10.64
CA ALA A 110 -11.58 15.21 11.17
C ALA A 110 -11.32 16.56 11.87
N GLU A 111 -10.17 16.72 12.51
CA GLU A 111 -9.78 17.99 13.14
C GLU A 111 -9.68 19.16 12.13
N LEU A 112 -9.29 18.88 10.87
CA LEU A 112 -9.20 19.90 9.83
C LEU A 112 -10.58 20.49 9.53
N PHE A 113 -11.60 19.64 9.44
CA PHE A 113 -12.96 20.04 9.11
C PHE A 113 -13.73 20.60 10.31
N ALA A 114 -13.42 20.18 11.52
CA ALA A 114 -14.02 20.71 12.74
C ALA A 114 -13.66 22.19 13.02
N LYS A 115 -12.50 22.65 12.50
CA LYS A 115 -12.07 24.05 12.64
C LYS A 115 -12.70 25.00 11.62
N SER A 116 -13.41 24.47 10.64
CA SER A 116 -14.01 25.23 9.54
C SER A 116 -15.52 25.39 9.71
N ALA A 117 -16.09 24.87 10.78
CA ALA A 117 -17.50 25.03 11.18
C ALA A 117 -17.61 26.04 12.32
#